data_38cd20f96e018fb9deb8f02183b1835d
#
_entry.id   38cd20f96e018fb9deb8f02183b1835d
#
_cell.length_a   1.000
_cell.length_b   1.000
_cell.length_c   1.000
_cell.angle_alpha   90.00
_cell.angle_beta   90.00
_cell.angle_gamma   90.00
#
_symmetry.space_group_name_H-M   'P 1'
#
loop_
_entity.id
_entity.type
_entity.pdbx_description
1 polymer ?
#
loop_
_entity_poly.entity_id
_entity_poly.type
_entity_poly.pdbx_seq_one_letter_code
_entity_poly.pdbx_strand_id
1 'polypeptide(L)'
;KTYLTDADKAAGKEDYFQKVGDTFYKAQESVFGKVSNYYAVDPFHEGGMVPDGFDIVDIYRTVQRKMLDHDPAAVWVMQQWQWGIDETKLSGLADKGQALVLDLQSDLRSQASPMENQGVPWVWNMLHNFGGRMGLDGVPEVISQDITKAYNSSGYMRGIGITPEAIDNSPIVYELLFDMTWEQDPVDYRSWTQEYAERRYGGTDGTIEKAWDILLDTAYKHTDGEYYQGASESIINARPSDNTIGSASTWGHSDIDYDKRQFEKAAALFEQAYDSYKDSAGFRYDYVDVMRQVLANSFQEYQPLAGQAYKSGDLETFRTLSSRMLDIIKAQDKLLSSSDDFLVGAWIDDARTMLDGADDWTADLFELNAR
;
A
#
# COMPACT_ATOMS: atom_id res chain seq x y z
N LYS A 1 26.11 24.24 -4.18
CA LYS A 1 25.19 24.05 -3.04
C LYS A 1 23.92 24.83 -3.31
N THR A 2 22.78 24.18 -3.11
CA THR A 2 21.46 24.82 -3.22
C THR A 2 21.01 25.48 -1.90
N TYR A 3 21.59 25.10 -0.78
CA TYR A 3 21.37 25.66 0.54
C TYR A 3 22.66 26.23 1.11
N LEU A 4 22.60 27.40 1.73
CA LEU A 4 23.77 28.09 2.30
C LEU A 4 23.86 27.90 3.82
N THR A 5 25.03 27.48 4.29
CA THR A 5 25.41 27.59 5.71
C THR A 5 25.63 29.05 6.10
N ASP A 6 25.65 29.35 7.40
CA ASP A 6 26.01 30.69 7.87
C ASP A 6 27.41 31.14 7.42
N ALA A 7 28.35 30.19 7.32
CA ALA A 7 29.68 30.45 6.78
C ALA A 7 29.61 30.78 5.28
N ASP A 8 28.76 30.14 4.51
CA ASP A 8 28.57 30.46 3.08
C ASP A 8 27.93 31.84 2.90
N LYS A 9 26.92 32.18 3.74
CA LYS A 9 26.29 33.51 3.76
C LYS A 9 27.30 34.59 4.12
N ALA A 10 28.11 34.38 5.17
CA ALA A 10 29.19 35.31 5.58
C ALA A 10 30.29 35.47 4.51
N ALA A 11 30.51 34.44 3.70
CA ALA A 11 31.42 34.48 2.56
C ALA A 11 30.83 35.13 1.29
N GLY A 12 29.59 35.62 1.36
CA GLY A 12 28.89 36.27 0.25
C GLY A 12 28.53 35.34 -0.92
N LYS A 13 28.37 34.06 -0.66
CA LYS A 13 27.96 33.10 -1.70
C LYS A 13 26.50 33.32 -2.12
N GLU A 14 26.21 33.09 -3.39
CA GLU A 14 24.86 33.21 -3.94
C GLU A 14 23.93 32.16 -3.32
N ASP A 15 22.74 32.58 -2.88
CA ASP A 15 21.70 31.69 -2.35
C ASP A 15 20.94 31.04 -3.49
N TYR A 16 21.46 29.92 -3.98
CA TYR A 16 20.84 29.14 -5.04
C TYR A 16 19.54 28.49 -4.61
N PHE A 17 19.33 28.20 -3.33
CA PHE A 17 18.05 27.63 -2.85
C PHE A 17 16.93 28.65 -3.08
N GLN A 18 17.10 29.90 -2.69
CA GLN A 18 16.13 30.96 -2.90
C GLN A 18 15.85 31.18 -4.39
N LYS A 19 16.90 31.30 -5.19
CA LYS A 19 16.80 31.54 -6.64
C LYS A 19 16.10 30.41 -7.39
N VAL A 20 16.44 29.14 -7.08
CA VAL A 20 15.80 27.97 -7.69
C VAL A 20 14.33 27.87 -7.27
N GLY A 21 14.03 28.07 -5.98
CA GLY A 21 12.66 28.09 -5.47
C GLY A 21 11.79 29.15 -6.15
N ASP A 22 12.30 30.39 -6.27
CA ASP A 22 11.58 31.45 -6.98
C ASP A 22 11.29 31.10 -8.45
N THR A 23 12.29 30.51 -9.11
CA THR A 23 12.15 30.10 -10.52
C THR A 23 11.13 28.99 -10.67
N PHE A 24 11.18 28.00 -9.77
CA PHE A 24 10.26 26.87 -9.78
C PHE A 24 8.81 27.30 -9.57
N TYR A 25 8.53 28.07 -8.51
CA TYR A 25 7.17 28.53 -8.23
C TYR A 25 6.61 29.42 -9.34
N LYS A 26 7.42 30.35 -9.90
CA LYS A 26 7.00 31.17 -11.04
C LYS A 26 6.70 30.33 -12.28
N ALA A 27 7.52 29.31 -12.56
CA ALA A 27 7.27 28.41 -13.69
C ALA A 27 5.98 27.61 -13.48
N GLN A 28 5.77 27.06 -12.28
CA GLN A 28 4.54 26.32 -11.93
C GLN A 28 3.28 27.21 -12.11
N GLU A 29 3.30 28.41 -11.56
CA GLU A 29 2.20 29.36 -11.72
C GLU A 29 1.98 29.79 -13.17
N SER A 30 3.02 29.92 -13.96
CA SER A 30 2.89 30.29 -15.38
C SER A 30 2.22 29.20 -16.21
N VAL A 31 2.35 27.93 -15.81
CA VAL A 31 1.78 26.78 -16.52
C VAL A 31 0.36 26.47 -16.04
N PHE A 32 0.17 26.41 -14.72
CA PHE A 32 -1.06 25.92 -14.10
C PHE A 32 -1.94 27.03 -13.47
N GLY A 33 -1.41 28.25 -13.31
CA GLY A 33 -2.02 29.27 -12.48
C GLY A 33 -1.87 28.98 -10.99
N LYS A 34 -2.44 29.83 -10.14
CA LYS A 34 -2.50 29.60 -8.69
C LYS A 34 -3.70 28.69 -8.35
N VAL A 35 -3.51 27.38 -8.40
CA VAL A 35 -4.59 26.37 -8.24
C VAL A 35 -4.60 25.71 -6.87
N SER A 36 -3.55 25.89 -6.04
CA SER A 36 -3.42 25.28 -4.71
C SER A 36 -2.56 26.14 -3.81
N ASN A 37 -2.78 26.03 -2.50
CA ASN A 37 -1.89 26.52 -1.45
C ASN A 37 -1.23 25.38 -0.66
N TYR A 38 -1.36 24.14 -1.10
CA TYR A 38 -0.69 22.99 -0.53
C TYR A 38 0.55 22.65 -1.35
N TYR A 39 1.70 22.57 -0.67
CA TYR A 39 3.01 22.32 -1.30
C TYR A 39 3.68 21.12 -0.62
N ALA A 40 4.03 20.10 -1.39
CA ALA A 40 4.66 18.87 -0.90
C ALA A 40 6.16 18.91 -1.16
N VAL A 41 6.94 18.73 -0.11
CA VAL A 41 8.43 18.57 -0.16
C VAL A 41 8.85 17.69 1.01
N ASP A 42 9.67 16.69 0.74
CA ASP A 42 10.31 15.85 1.74
C ASP A 42 11.85 15.99 1.62
N PRO A 43 12.49 16.89 2.38
CA PRO A 43 13.92 17.19 2.24
C PRO A 43 14.85 16.01 2.53
N PHE A 44 14.41 15.09 3.40
CA PHE A 44 15.19 13.92 3.86
C PHE A 44 14.28 12.73 4.02
N HIS A 45 13.94 12.12 2.90
CA HIS A 45 13.09 10.93 2.82
C HIS A 45 13.95 9.66 2.72
N GLU A 46 13.49 8.55 3.27
CA GLU A 46 14.12 7.22 3.16
C GLU A 46 15.62 7.18 3.47
N GLY A 47 15.98 7.67 4.65
CA GLY A 47 17.37 7.61 5.10
C GLY A 47 18.28 8.69 4.52
N GLY A 48 17.70 9.72 3.89
CA GLY A 48 18.43 10.90 3.51
C GLY A 48 19.13 11.52 4.72
N MET A 49 20.45 11.75 4.62
CA MET A 49 21.25 12.29 5.70
C MET A 49 21.43 13.80 5.56
N VAL A 50 21.40 14.49 6.70
CA VAL A 50 21.76 15.91 6.77
C VAL A 50 23.27 16.01 6.51
N PRO A 51 23.72 16.76 5.49
CA PRO A 51 25.15 16.91 5.23
C PRO A 51 25.88 17.63 6.38
N ASP A 52 27.16 17.31 6.58
CA ASP A 52 27.98 17.94 7.60
C ASP A 52 27.95 19.48 7.51
N GLY A 53 27.79 20.12 8.65
CA GLY A 53 27.76 21.59 8.76
C GLY A 53 26.41 22.22 8.43
N PHE A 54 25.34 21.42 8.32
CA PHE A 54 23.97 21.92 8.21
C PHE A 54 23.18 21.61 9.48
N ASP A 55 22.31 22.54 9.86
CA ASP A 55 21.38 22.38 10.97
C ASP A 55 20.01 21.98 10.41
N ILE A 56 19.49 20.83 10.83
CA ILE A 56 18.20 20.32 10.37
C ILE A 56 17.04 21.26 10.73
N VAL A 57 17.09 21.89 11.90
CA VAL A 57 16.08 22.85 12.36
C VAL A 57 16.04 24.08 11.45
N ASP A 58 17.23 24.59 11.06
CA ASP A 58 17.33 25.73 10.15
C ASP A 58 16.92 25.38 8.71
N ILE A 59 17.16 24.14 8.27
CA ILE A 59 16.69 23.64 6.97
C ILE A 59 15.16 23.67 6.92
N TYR A 60 14.48 23.06 7.90
CA TYR A 60 13.01 23.03 7.94
C TYR A 60 12.41 24.44 7.98
N ARG A 61 13.00 25.31 8.80
CA ARG A 61 12.61 26.72 8.85
C ARG A 61 12.78 27.44 7.51
N THR A 62 13.89 27.21 6.84
CA THR A 62 14.20 27.84 5.54
C THR A 62 13.29 27.37 4.43
N VAL A 63 12.98 26.06 4.39
CA VAL A 63 12.05 25.49 3.40
C VAL A 63 10.66 26.09 3.58
N GLN A 64 10.12 26.05 4.80
CA GLN A 64 8.78 26.59 5.04
C GLN A 64 8.70 28.09 4.78
N ARG A 65 9.68 28.87 5.23
CA ARG A 65 9.72 30.32 4.94
C ARG A 65 9.70 30.59 3.44
N LYS A 66 10.42 29.81 2.65
CA LYS A 66 10.40 29.96 1.20
C LYS A 66 9.01 29.74 0.60
N MET A 67 8.26 28.79 1.12
CA MET A 67 6.87 28.57 0.72
C MET A 67 5.99 29.77 1.11
N LEU A 68 6.10 30.23 2.36
CA LEU A 68 5.33 31.35 2.89
C LEU A 68 5.67 32.69 2.23
N ASP A 69 6.91 32.93 1.84
CA ASP A 69 7.34 34.10 1.07
C ASP A 69 6.71 34.12 -0.33
N HIS A 70 6.51 32.96 -0.94
CA HIS A 70 5.81 32.82 -2.22
C HIS A 70 4.31 32.91 -2.07
N ASP A 71 3.74 32.18 -1.12
CA ASP A 71 2.32 32.16 -0.80
C ASP A 71 2.10 32.23 0.72
N PRO A 72 1.62 33.38 1.25
CA PRO A 72 1.36 33.50 2.70
C PRO A 72 0.32 32.54 3.25
N ALA A 73 -0.49 31.90 2.39
CA ALA A 73 -1.45 30.86 2.76
C ALA A 73 -0.88 29.44 2.55
N ALA A 74 0.42 29.30 2.23
CA ALA A 74 1.01 27.99 1.97
C ALA A 74 0.88 27.06 3.17
N VAL A 75 0.50 25.83 2.89
CA VAL A 75 0.54 24.72 3.84
C VAL A 75 1.58 23.72 3.34
N TRP A 76 2.61 23.49 4.15
CA TRP A 76 3.63 22.50 3.82
C TRP A 76 3.11 21.10 4.13
N VAL A 77 2.90 20.26 3.09
CA VAL A 77 2.53 18.86 3.24
C VAL A 77 3.80 18.02 3.32
N MET A 78 3.95 17.27 4.40
CA MET A 78 5.08 16.36 4.68
C MET A 78 4.59 14.94 4.83
N GLN A 79 5.45 13.97 4.53
CA GLN A 79 5.15 12.55 4.69
C GLN A 79 5.89 11.99 5.91
N GLN A 80 5.14 11.44 6.87
CA GLN A 80 5.72 10.65 7.94
C GLN A 80 5.90 9.21 7.45
N TRP A 81 7.13 8.92 7.07
CA TRP A 81 7.57 7.66 6.55
C TRP A 81 8.81 7.18 7.27
N GLN A 82 8.82 5.93 7.76
CA GLN A 82 9.97 5.31 8.43
C GLN A 82 10.61 6.20 9.51
N TRP A 83 9.78 6.86 10.36
CA TRP A 83 10.23 7.80 11.40
C TRP A 83 10.98 9.03 10.84
N GLY A 84 10.71 9.35 9.57
CA GLY A 84 11.35 10.46 8.88
C GLY A 84 11.06 11.84 9.48
N ILE A 85 9.91 12.03 10.16
CA ILE A 85 9.52 13.26 10.84
C ILE A 85 9.62 13.06 12.34
N ASP A 86 10.45 13.87 12.99
CA ASP A 86 10.66 13.88 14.43
C ASP A 86 10.44 15.27 15.05
N GLU A 87 10.42 15.35 16.36
CA GLU A 87 10.18 16.61 17.09
C GLU A 87 11.25 17.68 16.77
N THR A 88 12.49 17.27 16.50
CA THR A 88 13.57 18.19 16.15
C THR A 88 13.29 18.91 14.84
N LYS A 89 12.90 18.16 13.82
CA LYS A 89 12.51 18.70 12.50
C LYS A 89 11.31 19.61 12.62
N LEU A 90 10.25 19.16 13.33
CA LEU A 90 9.04 19.96 13.55
C LEU A 90 9.28 21.23 14.38
N SER A 91 10.28 21.24 15.27
CA SER A 91 10.67 22.45 16.03
C SER A 91 11.22 23.55 15.13
N GLY A 92 11.70 23.19 13.93
CA GLY A 92 12.20 24.11 12.93
C GLY A 92 11.12 24.88 12.18
N LEU A 93 9.87 24.44 12.20
CA LEU A 93 8.79 25.11 11.47
C LEU A 93 8.59 26.55 11.93
N ALA A 94 8.48 27.48 10.97
CA ALA A 94 8.22 28.89 11.22
C ALA A 94 6.76 29.10 11.69
N ASP A 95 5.82 28.34 11.13
CA ASP A 95 4.42 28.30 11.53
C ASP A 95 3.92 26.84 11.50
N LYS A 96 3.70 26.28 12.67
CA LYS A 96 3.20 24.90 12.83
C LYS A 96 1.78 24.69 12.32
N GLY A 97 0.95 25.74 12.36
CA GLY A 97 -0.40 25.71 11.84
C GLY A 97 -0.48 25.67 10.31
N GLN A 98 0.60 26.06 9.65
CA GLN A 98 0.76 26.00 8.19
C GLN A 98 1.62 24.81 7.75
N ALA A 99 1.49 23.68 8.45
CA ALA A 99 2.04 22.39 8.09
C ALA A 99 0.96 21.32 8.23
N LEU A 100 1.04 20.28 7.43
CA LEU A 100 0.18 19.11 7.48
C LEU A 100 1.05 17.87 7.26
N VAL A 101 1.08 16.96 8.23
CA VAL A 101 1.86 15.73 8.12
C VAL A 101 0.93 14.57 7.79
N LEU A 102 1.22 13.84 6.72
CA LEU A 102 0.54 12.61 6.37
C LEU A 102 1.25 11.46 7.08
N ASP A 103 0.59 10.83 8.08
CA ASP A 103 1.10 9.65 8.77
C ASP A 103 0.78 8.42 7.91
N LEU A 104 1.68 8.07 6.96
CA LEU A 104 1.38 7.28 5.77
C LEU A 104 0.89 5.86 6.04
N GLN A 105 1.28 5.24 7.16
CA GLN A 105 0.96 3.85 7.47
C GLN A 105 0.33 3.70 8.86
N SER A 106 -0.62 4.58 9.18
CA SER A 106 -1.31 4.56 10.48
C SER A 106 -2.11 3.27 10.69
N ASP A 107 -2.53 2.60 9.63
CA ASP A 107 -3.19 1.28 9.63
C ASP A 107 -2.32 0.17 10.21
N LEU A 108 -1.00 0.24 10.03
CA LEU A 108 -0.08 -0.75 10.58
C LEU A 108 0.60 -0.24 11.84
N ARG A 109 1.06 1.00 11.83
CA ARG A 109 1.79 1.61 12.94
C ARG A 109 1.78 3.11 12.85
N SER A 110 0.88 3.75 13.57
CA SER A 110 0.84 5.21 13.64
C SER A 110 2.12 5.79 14.26
N GLN A 111 2.62 6.83 13.64
CA GLN A 111 3.80 7.60 14.04
C GLN A 111 3.41 9.05 14.39
N ALA A 112 2.20 9.28 14.88
CA ALA A 112 1.63 10.61 15.13
C ALA A 112 2.23 11.35 16.34
N SER A 113 2.94 10.66 17.25
CA SER A 113 3.44 11.25 18.50
C SER A 113 4.26 12.54 18.32
N PRO A 114 5.20 12.67 17.35
CA PRO A 114 5.92 13.93 17.16
C PRO A 114 5.00 15.10 16.77
N MET A 115 3.95 14.84 15.96
CA MET A 115 2.98 15.87 15.57
C MET A 115 2.16 16.34 16.75
N GLU A 116 1.63 15.41 17.55
CA GLU A 116 0.87 15.71 18.77
C GLU A 116 1.71 16.53 19.76
N ASN A 117 2.95 16.10 20.05
CA ASN A 117 3.84 16.76 20.98
C ASN A 117 4.24 18.17 20.51
N GLN A 118 4.36 18.39 19.22
CA GLN A 118 4.75 19.67 18.62
C GLN A 118 3.57 20.56 18.23
N GLY A 119 2.35 20.06 18.29
CA GLY A 119 1.15 20.82 17.93
C GLY A 119 1.03 21.06 16.43
N VAL A 120 1.41 20.07 15.62
CA VAL A 120 1.38 20.12 14.15
C VAL A 120 0.19 19.33 13.63
N PRO A 121 -0.64 19.92 12.75
CA PRO A 121 -1.73 19.20 12.07
C PRO A 121 -1.25 17.95 11.34
N TRP A 122 -2.01 16.86 11.44
CA TRP A 122 -1.70 15.61 10.78
C TRP A 122 -2.93 14.86 10.29
N VAL A 123 -2.74 13.89 9.39
CA VAL A 123 -3.77 13.05 8.79
C VAL A 123 -3.43 11.59 9.04
N TRP A 124 -4.41 10.83 9.51
CA TRP A 124 -4.33 9.38 9.61
C TRP A 124 -4.46 8.77 8.20
N ASN A 125 -3.41 8.12 7.69
CA ASN A 125 -3.45 7.55 6.35
C ASN A 125 -3.28 6.04 6.40
N MET A 126 -4.04 5.36 5.55
CA MET A 126 -3.87 3.95 5.25
C MET A 126 -2.99 3.80 4.01
N LEU A 127 -1.89 3.06 4.16
CA LEU A 127 -1.06 2.67 3.02
C LEU A 127 -1.58 1.38 2.39
N HIS A 128 -1.94 0.41 3.21
CA HIS A 128 -2.50 -0.88 2.86
C HIS A 128 -1.52 -1.78 2.08
N ASN A 129 -1.05 -1.37 0.89
CA ASN A 129 -0.12 -2.17 0.08
C ASN A 129 1.10 -1.36 -0.40
N PHE A 130 2.13 -2.11 -0.77
CA PHE A 130 3.42 -1.60 -1.23
C PHE A 130 3.75 -2.21 -2.58
N GLY A 131 4.27 -1.38 -3.51
CA GLY A 131 4.76 -1.83 -4.81
C GLY A 131 3.73 -2.56 -5.66
N GLY A 132 2.44 -2.27 -5.49
CA GLY A 132 1.38 -2.87 -6.28
C GLY A 132 1.06 -4.32 -5.94
N ARG A 133 1.44 -4.80 -4.75
CA ARG A 133 1.08 -6.14 -4.30
C ARG A 133 -0.40 -6.20 -3.95
N MET A 134 -1.17 -6.77 -4.87
CA MET A 134 -2.59 -7.01 -4.71
C MET A 134 -2.84 -8.38 -4.08
N GLY A 135 -3.91 -8.47 -3.30
CA GLY A 135 -4.36 -9.73 -2.72
C GLY A 135 -5.25 -9.51 -1.50
N LEU A 136 -5.71 -10.62 -0.95
CA LEU A 136 -6.47 -10.63 0.31
C LEU A 136 -5.54 -10.25 1.44
N ASP A 137 -5.68 -9.02 1.92
CA ASP A 137 -4.84 -8.41 2.94
C ASP A 137 -5.53 -7.21 3.58
N GLY A 138 -5.09 -6.84 4.78
CA GLY A 138 -5.56 -5.65 5.47
C GLY A 138 -5.87 -5.89 6.94
N VAL A 139 -6.20 -4.80 7.64
CA VAL A 139 -6.41 -4.79 9.09
C VAL A 139 -7.75 -4.12 9.47
N PRO A 140 -8.90 -4.72 9.10
CA PRO A 140 -10.21 -4.14 9.38
C PRO A 140 -10.44 -3.83 10.86
N GLU A 141 -9.90 -4.65 11.77
CA GLU A 141 -9.97 -4.42 13.21
C GLU A 141 -9.31 -3.09 13.60
N VAL A 142 -8.11 -2.82 13.10
CA VAL A 142 -7.38 -1.57 13.36
C VAL A 142 -8.14 -0.37 12.79
N ILE A 143 -8.57 -0.46 11.54
CA ILE A 143 -9.29 0.62 10.85
C ILE A 143 -10.55 0.99 11.61
N SER A 144 -11.35 -0.01 12.00
CA SER A 144 -12.63 0.18 12.70
C SER A 144 -12.49 0.79 14.10
N GLN A 145 -11.31 0.67 14.71
CA GLN A 145 -11.08 1.08 16.09
C GLN A 145 -10.22 2.32 16.21
N ASP A 146 -9.11 2.38 15.49
CA ASP A 146 -8.06 3.35 15.78
C ASP A 146 -8.29 4.73 15.16
N ILE A 147 -9.02 4.82 14.06
CA ILE A 147 -9.36 6.11 13.43
C ILE A 147 -10.14 7.00 14.41
N THR A 148 -11.24 6.49 14.94
CA THR A 148 -12.09 7.25 15.87
C THR A 148 -11.40 7.48 17.21
N LYS A 149 -10.64 6.53 17.72
CA LYS A 149 -9.81 6.71 18.92
C LYS A 149 -8.76 7.80 18.72
N ALA A 150 -8.05 7.80 17.60
CA ALA A 150 -7.07 8.81 17.25
C ALA A 150 -7.72 10.19 17.16
N TYR A 151 -8.84 10.31 16.46
CA TYR A 151 -9.57 11.57 16.32
C TYR A 151 -10.05 12.11 17.68
N ASN A 152 -10.66 11.28 18.49
CA ASN A 152 -11.22 11.67 19.79
C ASN A 152 -10.15 12.03 20.84
N SER A 153 -8.94 11.50 20.72
CA SER A 153 -7.81 11.78 21.63
C SER A 153 -6.88 12.88 21.14
N SER A 154 -6.94 13.24 19.87
CA SER A 154 -6.02 14.19 19.23
C SER A 154 -6.55 15.63 19.26
N GLY A 155 -5.66 16.59 19.52
CA GLY A 155 -5.91 18.01 19.26
C GLY A 155 -5.57 18.45 17.84
N TYR A 156 -4.81 17.64 17.11
CA TYR A 156 -4.15 18.03 15.86
C TYR A 156 -4.46 17.15 14.65
N MET A 157 -5.11 16.00 14.80
CA MET A 157 -5.62 15.23 13.68
C MET A 157 -6.67 16.03 12.91
N ARG A 158 -6.59 16.04 11.58
CA ARG A 158 -7.46 16.83 10.68
C ARG A 158 -8.30 15.99 9.73
N GLY A 159 -8.08 14.71 9.69
CA GLY A 159 -8.84 13.81 8.83
C GLY A 159 -8.16 12.49 8.61
N ILE A 160 -8.71 11.75 7.67
CA ILE A 160 -8.18 10.48 7.19
C ILE A 160 -7.82 10.58 5.71
N GLY A 161 -6.93 9.70 5.25
CA GLY A 161 -6.50 9.65 3.86
C GLY A 161 -6.05 8.25 3.47
N ILE A 162 -5.73 8.12 2.20
CA ILE A 162 -5.15 6.90 1.61
C ILE A 162 -3.88 7.26 0.84
N THR A 163 -2.89 6.40 0.92
CA THR A 163 -1.62 6.55 0.21
C THR A 163 -1.18 5.22 -0.43
N PRO A 164 -2.07 4.53 -1.18
CA PRO A 164 -1.75 3.23 -1.75
C PRO A 164 -0.72 3.35 -2.87
N GLU A 165 0.13 2.33 -3.00
CA GLU A 165 1.09 2.24 -4.10
C GLU A 165 0.55 1.47 -5.32
N ALA A 166 -0.73 1.09 -5.30
CA ALA A 166 -1.43 0.44 -6.42
C ALA A 166 -2.85 0.96 -6.57
N ILE A 167 -3.43 0.72 -7.76
CA ILE A 167 -4.80 1.08 -8.08
C ILE A 167 -5.77 -0.01 -7.62
N ASP A 168 -5.44 -1.28 -7.88
CA ASP A 168 -6.26 -2.42 -7.49
C ASP A 168 -5.94 -2.83 -6.06
N ASN A 169 -6.95 -2.79 -5.20
CA ASN A 169 -6.81 -2.98 -3.77
C ASN A 169 -7.98 -3.83 -3.23
N SER A 170 -7.87 -4.31 -1.98
CA SER A 170 -8.92 -5.07 -1.33
C SER A 170 -10.15 -4.20 -1.02
N PRO A 171 -11.31 -4.41 -1.67
CA PRO A 171 -12.48 -3.52 -1.55
C PRO A 171 -12.97 -3.34 -0.12
N ILE A 172 -13.01 -4.41 0.67
CA ILE A 172 -13.51 -4.39 2.07
C ILE A 172 -12.74 -3.37 2.92
N VAL A 173 -11.42 -3.29 2.75
CA VAL A 173 -10.55 -2.42 3.55
C VAL A 173 -10.82 -0.95 3.25
N TYR A 174 -11.00 -0.62 1.97
CA TYR A 174 -11.27 0.74 1.52
C TYR A 174 -12.69 1.19 1.83
N GLU A 175 -13.70 0.31 1.64
CA GLU A 175 -15.07 0.63 2.02
C GLU A 175 -15.18 0.89 3.51
N LEU A 176 -14.58 0.04 4.36
CA LEU A 176 -14.56 0.27 5.81
C LEU A 176 -13.88 1.59 6.17
N LEU A 177 -12.71 1.90 5.56
CA LEU A 177 -12.00 3.15 5.81
C LEU A 177 -12.90 4.36 5.52
N PHE A 178 -13.59 4.36 4.38
CA PHE A 178 -14.43 5.48 3.99
C PHE A 178 -15.70 5.57 4.84
N ASP A 179 -16.28 4.45 5.27
CA ASP A 179 -17.40 4.45 6.21
C ASP A 179 -16.99 5.05 7.56
N MET A 180 -15.76 4.76 8.05
CA MET A 180 -15.23 5.33 9.29
C MET A 180 -15.11 6.87 9.26
N THR A 181 -15.17 7.51 8.09
CA THR A 181 -15.20 8.99 8.01
C THR A 181 -16.47 9.61 8.59
N TRP A 182 -17.52 8.84 8.70
CA TRP A 182 -18.85 9.27 9.18
C TRP A 182 -19.11 8.83 10.61
N GLU A 183 -18.25 7.99 11.18
CA GLU A 183 -18.40 7.42 12.51
C GLU A 183 -17.73 8.31 13.58
N GLN A 184 -18.34 8.36 14.76
CA GLN A 184 -17.77 9.06 15.92
C GLN A 184 -17.18 8.10 16.96
N ASP A 185 -17.64 6.86 16.94
CA ASP A 185 -17.25 5.79 17.85
C ASP A 185 -16.69 4.59 17.06
N PRO A 186 -15.89 3.72 17.70
CA PRO A 186 -15.44 2.47 17.10
C PRO A 186 -16.60 1.60 16.62
N VAL A 187 -16.42 0.96 15.46
CA VAL A 187 -17.41 0.08 14.84
C VAL A 187 -17.03 -1.38 15.13
N ASP A 188 -18.01 -2.26 15.33
CA ASP A 188 -17.80 -3.70 15.30
C ASP A 188 -17.55 -4.16 13.85
N TYR A 189 -16.28 -4.33 13.50
CA TYR A 189 -15.88 -4.67 12.14
C TYR A 189 -16.45 -6.01 11.65
N ARG A 190 -16.77 -6.97 12.55
CA ARG A 190 -17.38 -8.24 12.15
C ARG A 190 -18.83 -8.05 11.71
N SER A 191 -19.64 -7.36 12.51
CA SER A 191 -21.00 -7.00 12.11
C SER A 191 -21.02 -6.15 10.85
N TRP A 192 -20.11 -5.17 10.76
CA TRP A 192 -19.97 -4.35 9.56
C TRP A 192 -19.63 -5.21 8.31
N THR A 193 -18.75 -6.19 8.45
CA THR A 193 -18.38 -7.09 7.34
C THR A 193 -19.56 -7.94 6.86
N GLN A 194 -20.44 -8.39 7.77
CA GLN A 194 -21.65 -9.08 7.38
C GLN A 194 -22.57 -8.17 6.53
N GLU A 195 -22.77 -6.93 6.95
CA GLU A 195 -23.53 -5.95 6.18
C GLU A 195 -22.85 -5.59 4.84
N TYR A 196 -21.51 -5.50 4.81
CA TYR A 196 -20.75 -5.32 3.58
C TYR A 196 -21.01 -6.45 2.59
N ALA A 197 -20.91 -7.72 3.03
CA ALA A 197 -21.18 -8.90 2.20
C ALA A 197 -22.63 -8.91 1.69
N GLU A 198 -23.60 -8.56 2.54
CA GLU A 198 -25.01 -8.46 2.15
C GLU A 198 -25.22 -7.41 1.03
N ARG A 199 -24.67 -6.22 1.18
CA ARG A 199 -24.75 -5.16 0.16
C ARG A 199 -24.05 -5.58 -1.14
N ARG A 200 -22.88 -6.19 -1.03
CA ARG A 200 -22.02 -6.54 -2.16
C ARG A 200 -22.59 -7.70 -2.99
N TYR A 201 -23.24 -8.67 -2.35
CA TYR A 201 -23.77 -9.88 -3.02
C TYR A 201 -25.27 -9.80 -3.31
N GLY A 202 -25.98 -8.84 -2.73
CA GLY A 202 -27.41 -8.70 -2.83
C GLY A 202 -28.16 -9.61 -1.84
N GLY A 203 -27.49 -10.08 -0.82
CA GLY A 203 -27.96 -10.91 0.27
C GLY A 203 -26.85 -11.80 0.84
N THR A 204 -27.06 -12.34 2.02
CA THR A 204 -26.17 -13.32 2.65
C THR A 204 -26.95 -14.48 3.28
N ASP A 205 -26.23 -15.53 3.63
CA ASP A 205 -26.69 -16.61 4.49
C ASP A 205 -25.56 -17.01 5.44
N GLY A 206 -25.90 -17.88 6.40
CA GLY A 206 -24.92 -18.35 7.38
C GLY A 206 -23.68 -19.07 6.79
N THR A 207 -23.68 -19.41 5.50
CA THR A 207 -22.52 -19.98 4.80
C THR A 207 -21.54 -18.87 4.46
N ILE A 208 -22.01 -17.77 3.87
CA ILE A 208 -21.21 -16.61 3.50
C ILE A 208 -20.74 -15.85 4.74
N GLU A 209 -21.62 -15.67 5.72
CA GLU A 209 -21.26 -15.03 6.99
C GLU A 209 -20.08 -15.75 7.66
N LYS A 210 -20.13 -17.07 7.74
CA LYS A 210 -19.06 -17.89 8.29
C LYS A 210 -17.78 -17.85 7.43
N ALA A 211 -17.91 -17.76 6.11
CA ALA A 211 -16.76 -17.63 5.23
C ALA A 211 -16.00 -16.32 5.51
N TRP A 212 -16.72 -15.21 5.64
CA TRP A 212 -16.13 -13.91 5.99
C TRP A 212 -15.52 -13.90 7.39
N ASP A 213 -16.16 -14.51 8.39
CA ASP A 213 -15.56 -14.64 9.72
C ASP A 213 -14.20 -15.34 9.67
N ILE A 214 -14.08 -16.39 8.86
CA ILE A 214 -12.80 -17.10 8.68
C ILE A 214 -11.79 -16.22 7.93
N LEU A 215 -12.19 -15.45 6.92
CA LEU A 215 -11.30 -14.53 6.23
C LEU A 215 -10.78 -13.43 7.17
N LEU A 216 -11.64 -12.90 8.05
CA LEU A 216 -11.26 -11.94 9.08
C LEU A 216 -10.31 -12.53 10.13
N ASP A 217 -10.35 -13.84 10.35
CA ASP A 217 -9.44 -14.55 11.27
C ASP A 217 -8.17 -15.08 10.57
N THR A 218 -8.06 -14.90 9.25
CA THR A 218 -6.92 -15.36 8.43
C THR A 218 -6.32 -14.22 7.62
N ALA A 219 -6.69 -14.08 6.36
CA ALA A 219 -6.07 -13.13 5.42
C ALA A 219 -6.20 -11.65 5.83
N TYR A 220 -7.20 -11.29 6.63
CA TYR A 220 -7.45 -9.94 7.13
C TYR A 220 -7.05 -9.75 8.60
N LYS A 221 -6.13 -10.59 9.09
CA LYS A 221 -5.61 -10.52 10.45
C LYS A 221 -4.10 -10.65 10.44
N HIS A 222 -3.43 -9.61 10.90
CA HIS A 222 -1.99 -9.64 11.13
C HIS A 222 -1.67 -9.91 12.60
N THR A 223 -0.56 -10.60 12.84
CA THR A 223 -0.04 -10.81 14.18
C THR A 223 0.59 -9.53 14.71
N ASP A 224 0.32 -9.20 15.99
CA ASP A 224 0.82 -7.99 16.63
C ASP A 224 2.34 -7.83 16.49
N GLY A 225 2.76 -6.65 16.07
CA GLY A 225 4.14 -6.20 16.11
C GLY A 225 4.98 -6.56 14.88
N GLU A 226 4.46 -7.26 13.88
CA GLU A 226 5.15 -7.50 12.63
C GLU A 226 4.93 -6.35 11.63
N TYR A 227 5.93 -6.11 10.79
CA TYR A 227 5.87 -5.10 9.74
C TYR A 227 5.46 -5.75 8.42
N TYR A 228 4.31 -5.38 7.92
CA TYR A 228 3.79 -5.85 6.65
C TYR A 228 3.98 -4.81 5.54
N GLN A 229 4.11 -5.34 4.33
CA GLN A 229 4.20 -4.52 3.11
C GLN A 229 3.12 -4.92 2.11
N GLY A 230 1.88 -5.09 2.58
CA GLY A 230 0.75 -5.56 1.78
C GLY A 230 0.68 -7.08 1.70
N ALA A 231 -0.15 -7.60 0.79
CA ALA A 231 -0.38 -9.02 0.61
C ALA A 231 0.90 -9.81 0.34
N SER A 232 0.96 -11.04 0.88
CA SER A 232 2.06 -11.96 0.61
C SER A 232 2.15 -12.28 -0.88
N GLU A 233 3.36 -12.23 -1.44
CA GLU A 233 3.59 -12.51 -2.86
C GLU A 233 3.32 -13.97 -3.20
N SER A 234 2.64 -14.19 -4.32
CA SER A 234 2.55 -15.52 -4.90
C SER A 234 3.87 -15.91 -5.57
N ILE A 235 4.55 -16.95 -5.06
CA ILE A 235 5.79 -17.44 -5.65
C ILE A 235 5.59 -18.17 -6.99
N ILE A 236 4.35 -18.31 -7.46
CA ILE A 236 4.05 -18.78 -8.83
C ILE A 236 4.73 -17.86 -9.86
N ASN A 237 4.83 -16.58 -9.58
CA ASN A 237 5.46 -15.57 -10.45
C ASN A 237 6.98 -15.50 -10.33
N ALA A 238 7.56 -16.19 -9.35
CA ALA A 238 9.00 -16.20 -9.15
C ALA A 238 9.73 -17.07 -10.18
N ARG A 239 11.01 -16.77 -10.40
CA ARG A 239 11.85 -17.65 -11.22
C ARG A 239 11.98 -19.03 -10.56
N PRO A 240 11.88 -20.13 -11.32
CA PRO A 240 12.07 -21.48 -10.80
C PRO A 240 13.40 -21.63 -10.06
N SER A 241 13.37 -22.26 -8.90
CA SER A 241 14.54 -22.50 -8.06
C SER A 241 14.44 -23.85 -7.35
N ASP A 242 15.57 -24.48 -7.13
CA ASP A 242 15.71 -25.66 -6.26
C ASP A 242 15.88 -25.28 -4.76
N ASN A 243 16.02 -23.99 -4.47
CA ASN A 243 15.95 -23.45 -3.11
C ASN A 243 14.54 -22.98 -2.79
N THR A 244 14.23 -22.88 -1.50
CA THR A 244 12.99 -22.21 -1.05
C THR A 244 12.97 -20.78 -1.57
N ILE A 245 11.85 -20.40 -2.17
CA ILE A 245 11.63 -19.06 -2.71
C ILE A 245 10.96 -18.22 -1.63
N GLY A 246 11.65 -17.17 -1.18
CA GLY A 246 11.16 -16.26 -0.14
C GLY A 246 10.53 -14.98 -0.67
N SER A 247 10.67 -14.70 -1.99
CA SER A 247 10.13 -13.50 -2.63
C SER A 247 10.07 -13.69 -4.14
N ALA A 248 9.07 -13.11 -4.79
CA ALA A 248 8.98 -13.01 -6.25
C ALA A 248 9.53 -11.67 -6.77
N SER A 249 9.60 -10.66 -5.94
CA SER A 249 10.14 -9.32 -6.25
C SER A 249 11.31 -8.94 -5.33
N THR A 250 11.85 -7.73 -5.54
CA THR A 250 12.98 -7.23 -4.76
C THR A 250 12.60 -6.88 -3.32
N TRP A 251 11.38 -6.41 -3.08
CA TRP A 251 10.92 -5.87 -1.79
C TRP A 251 9.79 -6.67 -1.15
N GLY A 252 9.28 -7.68 -1.83
CA GLY A 252 8.20 -8.50 -1.33
C GLY A 252 8.65 -9.64 -0.46
N HIS A 253 7.69 -10.31 0.15
CA HIS A 253 7.86 -11.54 0.90
C HIS A 253 6.74 -12.52 0.54
N SER A 254 7.03 -13.81 0.67
CA SER A 254 6.04 -14.88 0.43
C SER A 254 5.51 -15.50 1.73
N ASP A 255 5.94 -15.00 2.88
CA ASP A 255 5.53 -15.53 4.17
C ASP A 255 4.03 -15.30 4.38
N ILE A 256 3.35 -16.35 4.82
CA ILE A 256 1.91 -16.35 5.13
C ILE A 256 1.79 -16.60 6.62
N ASP A 257 1.24 -15.63 7.34
CA ASP A 257 1.12 -15.59 8.80
C ASP A 257 -0.18 -16.18 9.36
N TYR A 258 -1.03 -16.74 8.49
CA TYR A 258 -2.27 -17.39 8.89
C TYR A 258 -2.29 -18.91 8.64
N ASP A 259 -3.20 -19.61 9.30
CA ASP A 259 -3.44 -21.04 9.07
C ASP A 259 -4.12 -21.27 7.70
N LYS A 260 -3.33 -21.78 6.74
CA LYS A 260 -3.78 -22.08 5.36
C LYS A 260 -4.95 -23.05 5.33
N ARG A 261 -5.04 -24.00 6.28
CA ARG A 261 -6.16 -24.94 6.35
C ARG A 261 -7.44 -24.28 6.83
N GLN A 262 -7.34 -23.26 7.69
CA GLN A 262 -8.51 -22.46 8.03
C GLN A 262 -8.97 -21.65 6.82
N PHE A 263 -8.04 -21.04 6.09
CA PHE A 263 -8.33 -20.31 4.87
C PHE A 263 -9.02 -21.19 3.82
N GLU A 264 -8.58 -22.46 3.63
CA GLU A 264 -9.23 -23.42 2.74
C GLU A 264 -10.69 -23.70 3.13
N LYS A 265 -11.04 -23.61 4.43
CA LYS A 265 -12.45 -23.75 4.86
C LYS A 265 -13.31 -22.56 4.41
N ALA A 266 -12.77 -21.35 4.41
CA ALA A 266 -13.48 -20.21 3.84
C ALA A 266 -13.73 -20.41 2.34
N ALA A 267 -12.71 -20.84 1.60
CA ALA A 267 -12.84 -21.16 0.18
C ALA A 267 -13.90 -22.25 -0.09
N ALA A 268 -13.94 -23.30 0.72
CA ALA A 268 -14.97 -24.35 0.60
C ALA A 268 -16.39 -23.81 0.86
N LEU A 269 -16.55 -22.83 1.74
CA LEU A 269 -17.84 -22.17 1.97
C LEU A 269 -18.23 -21.27 0.80
N PHE A 270 -17.28 -20.54 0.19
CA PHE A 270 -17.51 -19.80 -1.05
C PHE A 270 -17.95 -20.74 -2.19
N GLU A 271 -17.31 -21.89 -2.34
CA GLU A 271 -17.71 -22.91 -3.32
C GLU A 271 -19.12 -23.44 -3.05
N GLN A 272 -19.44 -23.73 -1.78
CA GLN A 272 -20.79 -24.17 -1.38
C GLN A 272 -21.86 -23.11 -1.73
N ALA A 273 -21.54 -21.84 -1.59
CA ALA A 273 -22.46 -20.72 -1.83
C ALA A 273 -22.55 -20.32 -3.32
N TYR A 274 -21.67 -20.85 -4.18
CA TYR A 274 -21.49 -20.39 -5.56
C TYR A 274 -22.80 -20.31 -6.35
N ASP A 275 -23.61 -21.38 -6.36
CA ASP A 275 -24.85 -21.40 -7.12
C ASP A 275 -25.90 -20.39 -6.64
N SER A 276 -25.85 -19.99 -5.37
CA SER A 276 -26.75 -18.98 -4.79
C SER A 276 -26.37 -17.54 -5.16
N TYR A 277 -25.06 -17.25 -5.35
CA TYR A 277 -24.56 -15.87 -5.48
C TYR A 277 -23.80 -15.61 -6.79
N LYS A 278 -23.63 -16.58 -7.68
CA LYS A 278 -22.85 -16.45 -8.94
C LYS A 278 -23.32 -15.35 -9.88
N ASP A 279 -24.54 -14.86 -9.75
CA ASP A 279 -25.07 -13.76 -10.55
C ASP A 279 -24.62 -12.38 -10.06
N SER A 280 -24.12 -12.29 -8.80
CA SER A 280 -23.51 -11.08 -8.26
C SER A 280 -22.07 -10.90 -8.78
N ALA A 281 -21.77 -9.74 -9.34
CA ALA A 281 -20.43 -9.40 -9.79
C ALA A 281 -19.42 -9.35 -8.61
N GLY A 282 -19.82 -8.77 -7.48
CA GLY A 282 -19.01 -8.73 -6.27
C GLY A 282 -18.67 -10.12 -5.73
N PHE A 283 -19.65 -11.03 -5.70
CA PHE A 283 -19.38 -12.40 -5.29
C PHE A 283 -18.41 -13.12 -6.23
N ARG A 284 -18.58 -12.98 -7.56
CA ARG A 284 -17.65 -13.60 -8.52
C ARG A 284 -16.23 -13.11 -8.37
N TYR A 285 -16.05 -11.81 -8.14
CA TYR A 285 -14.73 -11.23 -7.88
C TYR A 285 -14.10 -11.86 -6.65
N ASP A 286 -14.79 -11.81 -5.50
CA ASP A 286 -14.29 -12.32 -4.23
C ASP A 286 -14.08 -13.86 -4.28
N TYR A 287 -14.93 -14.60 -4.99
CA TYR A 287 -14.74 -16.03 -5.25
C TYR A 287 -13.42 -16.30 -6.00
N VAL A 288 -13.17 -15.59 -7.09
CA VAL A 288 -11.93 -15.75 -7.87
C VAL A 288 -10.72 -15.41 -7.02
N ASP A 289 -10.78 -14.34 -6.24
CA ASP A 289 -9.66 -13.89 -5.40
C ASP A 289 -9.36 -14.88 -4.26
N VAL A 290 -10.39 -15.41 -3.60
CA VAL A 290 -10.24 -16.45 -2.57
C VAL A 290 -9.66 -17.75 -3.16
N MET A 291 -10.19 -18.22 -4.30
CA MET A 291 -9.71 -19.46 -4.94
C MET A 291 -8.28 -19.29 -5.49
N ARG A 292 -7.92 -18.13 -6.02
CA ARG A 292 -6.57 -17.78 -6.44
C ARG A 292 -5.60 -17.93 -5.29
N GLN A 293 -5.97 -17.44 -4.11
CA GLN A 293 -5.12 -17.53 -2.92
C GLN A 293 -4.91 -18.95 -2.44
N VAL A 294 -5.94 -19.82 -2.50
CA VAL A 294 -5.79 -21.26 -2.20
C VAL A 294 -4.76 -21.92 -3.11
N LEU A 295 -4.81 -21.63 -4.42
CA LEU A 295 -3.85 -22.16 -5.38
C LEU A 295 -2.43 -21.67 -5.09
N ALA A 296 -2.27 -20.38 -4.76
CA ALA A 296 -0.98 -19.80 -4.38
C ALA A 296 -0.41 -20.45 -3.11
N ASN A 297 -1.25 -20.64 -2.08
CA ASN A 297 -0.86 -21.29 -0.83
C ASN A 297 -0.41 -22.74 -1.07
N SER A 298 -1.11 -23.48 -1.91
CA SER A 298 -0.75 -24.87 -2.26
C SER A 298 0.56 -24.95 -3.04
N PHE A 299 0.80 -24.04 -3.98
CA PHE A 299 2.07 -23.97 -4.72
C PHE A 299 3.25 -23.72 -3.79
N GLN A 300 3.09 -22.81 -2.83
CA GLN A 300 4.10 -22.51 -1.83
C GLN A 300 4.47 -23.72 -0.97
N GLU A 301 3.55 -24.63 -0.73
CA GLU A 301 3.84 -25.88 0.01
C GLU A 301 4.64 -26.88 -0.81
N TYR A 302 4.35 -26.99 -2.11
CA TYR A 302 5.03 -27.98 -2.98
C TYR A 302 6.43 -27.54 -3.41
N GLN A 303 6.69 -26.25 -3.56
CA GLN A 303 7.95 -25.73 -4.10
C GLN A 303 9.19 -26.16 -3.32
N PRO A 304 9.28 -25.99 -1.99
CA PRO A 304 10.47 -26.41 -1.23
C PRO A 304 10.63 -27.94 -1.22
N LEU A 305 9.53 -28.70 -1.23
CA LEU A 305 9.57 -30.16 -1.28
C LEU A 305 10.11 -30.65 -2.62
N ALA A 306 9.70 -30.04 -3.72
CA ALA A 306 10.22 -30.34 -5.06
C ALA A 306 11.72 -30.04 -5.15
N GLY A 307 12.15 -28.89 -4.61
CA GLY A 307 13.57 -28.52 -4.54
C GLY A 307 14.41 -29.52 -3.73
N GLN A 308 13.88 -29.97 -2.60
CA GLN A 308 14.53 -30.98 -1.78
C GLN A 308 14.66 -32.35 -2.49
N ALA A 309 13.58 -32.80 -3.15
CA ALA A 309 13.59 -34.03 -3.93
C ALA A 309 14.61 -33.96 -5.08
N TYR A 310 14.70 -32.83 -5.78
CA TYR A 310 15.69 -32.59 -6.81
C TYR A 310 17.12 -32.72 -6.27
N LYS A 311 17.45 -32.05 -5.17
CA LYS A 311 18.76 -32.04 -4.54
C LYS A 311 19.17 -33.42 -4.01
N SER A 312 18.22 -34.20 -3.53
CA SER A 312 18.48 -35.56 -3.04
C SER A 312 18.57 -36.62 -4.15
N GLY A 313 18.26 -36.27 -5.40
CA GLY A 313 18.18 -37.19 -6.53
C GLY A 313 16.95 -38.08 -6.55
N ASP A 314 15.93 -37.77 -5.75
CA ASP A 314 14.64 -38.45 -5.77
C ASP A 314 13.79 -37.93 -6.96
N LEU A 315 14.06 -38.49 -8.13
CA LEU A 315 13.45 -38.08 -9.38
C LEU A 315 11.95 -38.41 -9.45
N GLU A 316 11.49 -39.43 -8.74
CA GLU A 316 10.07 -39.79 -8.73
C GLU A 316 9.26 -38.75 -7.98
N THR A 317 9.65 -38.43 -6.76
CA THR A 317 9.03 -37.38 -5.95
C THR A 317 9.13 -36.00 -6.65
N PHE A 318 10.30 -35.66 -7.20
CA PHE A 318 10.50 -34.42 -7.94
C PHE A 318 9.50 -34.29 -9.12
N ARG A 319 9.36 -35.32 -9.96
CA ARG A 319 8.43 -35.32 -11.10
C ARG A 319 6.98 -35.17 -10.64
N THR A 320 6.59 -35.89 -9.57
CA THR A 320 5.24 -35.83 -9.02
C THR A 320 4.89 -34.42 -8.52
N LEU A 321 5.76 -33.81 -7.73
CA LEU A 321 5.56 -32.47 -7.17
C LEU A 321 5.59 -31.40 -8.27
N SER A 322 6.56 -31.48 -9.19
CA SER A 322 6.64 -30.55 -10.32
C SER A 322 5.40 -30.61 -11.22
N SER A 323 4.86 -31.83 -11.47
CA SER A 323 3.61 -31.96 -12.21
C SER A 323 2.44 -31.29 -11.50
N ARG A 324 2.32 -31.46 -10.19
CA ARG A 324 1.28 -30.78 -9.40
C ARG A 324 1.42 -29.26 -9.45
N MET A 325 2.66 -28.74 -9.35
CA MET A 325 2.93 -27.32 -9.47
C MET A 325 2.52 -26.76 -10.85
N LEU A 326 2.81 -27.50 -11.93
CA LEU A 326 2.38 -27.13 -13.27
C LEU A 326 0.86 -27.16 -13.42
N ASP A 327 0.18 -28.12 -12.79
CA ASP A 327 -1.26 -28.20 -12.82
C ASP A 327 -1.91 -27.04 -12.03
N ILE A 328 -1.29 -26.59 -10.91
CA ILE A 328 -1.72 -25.40 -10.18
C ILE A 328 -1.58 -24.15 -11.08
N ILE A 329 -0.45 -23.96 -11.77
CA ILE A 329 -0.26 -22.83 -12.70
C ILE A 329 -1.37 -22.79 -13.76
N LYS A 330 -1.69 -23.94 -14.36
CA LYS A 330 -2.77 -24.03 -15.35
C LYS A 330 -4.15 -23.77 -14.77
N ALA A 331 -4.39 -24.24 -13.53
CA ALA A 331 -5.65 -23.99 -12.82
C ALA A 331 -5.79 -22.50 -12.48
N GLN A 332 -4.70 -21.86 -12.04
CA GLN A 332 -4.63 -20.43 -11.78
C GLN A 332 -4.94 -19.61 -13.03
N ASP A 333 -4.27 -19.90 -14.15
CA ASP A 333 -4.50 -19.23 -15.42
C ASP A 333 -5.97 -19.35 -15.88
N LYS A 334 -6.53 -20.57 -15.80
CA LYS A 334 -7.94 -20.81 -16.14
C LYS A 334 -8.90 -20.06 -15.19
N LEU A 335 -8.61 -20.03 -13.89
CA LEU A 335 -9.43 -19.32 -12.91
C LEU A 335 -9.42 -17.81 -13.18
N LEU A 336 -8.23 -17.21 -13.32
CA LEU A 336 -8.08 -15.77 -13.53
C LEU A 336 -8.68 -15.33 -14.87
N SER A 337 -8.61 -16.18 -15.93
CA SER A 337 -9.23 -15.90 -17.22
C SER A 337 -10.77 -15.88 -17.18
N SER A 338 -11.39 -16.24 -16.07
CA SER A 338 -12.86 -16.22 -15.92
C SER A 338 -13.42 -14.87 -15.47
N SER A 339 -12.55 -13.88 -15.16
CA SER A 339 -12.95 -12.53 -14.74
C SER A 339 -12.05 -11.49 -15.39
N ASP A 340 -12.66 -10.46 -15.95
CA ASP A 340 -11.95 -9.36 -16.61
C ASP A 340 -11.03 -8.59 -15.64
N ASP A 341 -11.37 -8.56 -14.36
CA ASP A 341 -10.60 -7.89 -13.31
C ASP A 341 -9.21 -8.49 -13.07
N PHE A 342 -8.98 -9.74 -13.51
CA PHE A 342 -7.72 -10.47 -13.31
C PHE A 342 -6.95 -10.72 -14.61
N LEU A 343 -7.30 -10.06 -15.71
CA LEU A 343 -6.63 -10.25 -17.00
C LEU A 343 -5.38 -9.38 -17.12
N VAL A 344 -4.23 -10.00 -17.31
CA VAL A 344 -2.97 -9.28 -17.62
C VAL A 344 -3.04 -8.50 -18.94
N GLY A 345 -3.97 -8.88 -19.83
CA GLY A 345 -4.17 -8.20 -21.13
C GLY A 345 -4.46 -6.71 -20.98
N ALA A 346 -5.24 -6.31 -19.98
CA ALA A 346 -5.53 -4.90 -19.73
C ALA A 346 -4.26 -4.08 -19.47
N TRP A 347 -3.36 -4.58 -18.63
CA TRP A 347 -2.06 -3.96 -18.33
C TRP A 347 -1.15 -3.86 -19.56
N ILE A 348 -1.18 -4.89 -20.41
CA ILE A 348 -0.41 -4.90 -21.67
C ILE A 348 -0.97 -3.88 -22.64
N ASP A 349 -2.28 -3.82 -22.80
CA ASP A 349 -2.94 -2.89 -23.71
C ASP A 349 -2.72 -1.44 -23.25
N ASP A 350 -2.81 -1.14 -21.97
CA ASP A 350 -2.50 0.18 -21.41
C ASP A 350 -1.05 0.58 -21.69
N ALA A 351 -0.10 -0.32 -21.42
CA ALA A 351 1.31 -0.07 -21.67
C ALA A 351 1.59 0.20 -23.18
N ARG A 352 0.95 -0.52 -24.07
CA ARG A 352 1.06 -0.31 -25.52
C ARG A 352 0.40 0.99 -25.97
N THR A 353 -0.77 1.34 -25.40
CA THR A 353 -1.51 2.56 -25.75
C THR A 353 -0.74 3.83 -25.36
N MET A 354 0.07 3.81 -24.30
CA MET A 354 0.93 4.93 -23.92
C MET A 354 1.98 5.29 -24.98
N LEU A 355 2.20 4.43 -25.96
CA LEU A 355 3.27 4.51 -26.96
C LEU A 355 2.76 4.70 -28.40
N ASP A 356 1.59 5.29 -28.55
CA ASP A 356 1.04 5.53 -29.89
C ASP A 356 2.07 6.28 -30.77
N GLY A 357 2.49 5.64 -31.87
CA GLY A 357 3.53 6.13 -32.76
C GLY A 357 4.97 5.76 -32.41
N ALA A 358 5.22 4.95 -31.37
CA ALA A 358 6.55 4.40 -31.09
C ALA A 358 6.95 3.29 -32.06
N ASP A 359 8.28 3.02 -32.18
CA ASP A 359 8.78 1.87 -32.92
C ASP A 359 8.48 0.54 -32.19
N ASP A 360 8.51 -0.57 -32.92
CA ASP A 360 8.17 -1.91 -32.42
C ASP A 360 9.06 -2.33 -31.24
N TRP A 361 10.35 -1.99 -31.24
CA TRP A 361 11.26 -2.32 -30.15
C TRP A 361 10.87 -1.63 -28.82
N THR A 362 10.51 -0.36 -28.90
CA THR A 362 10.03 0.40 -27.74
C THR A 362 8.70 -0.16 -27.24
N ALA A 363 7.76 -0.50 -28.14
CA ALA A 363 6.49 -1.13 -27.78
C ALA A 363 6.69 -2.49 -27.11
N ASP A 364 7.58 -3.33 -27.61
CA ASP A 364 7.92 -4.64 -27.04
C ASP A 364 8.58 -4.51 -25.66
N LEU A 365 9.41 -3.47 -25.43
CA LEU A 365 10.02 -3.20 -24.14
C LEU A 365 8.96 -2.81 -23.08
N PHE A 366 7.99 -2.00 -23.46
CA PHE A 366 6.90 -1.61 -22.54
C PHE A 366 5.97 -2.79 -22.24
N GLU A 367 5.65 -3.61 -23.23
CA GLU A 367 4.92 -4.86 -22.99
C GLU A 367 5.68 -5.80 -22.04
N LEU A 368 7.01 -5.95 -22.23
CA LEU A 368 7.84 -6.76 -21.32
C LEU A 368 7.80 -6.24 -19.88
N ASN A 369 7.75 -4.92 -19.70
CA ASN A 369 7.65 -4.32 -18.37
C ASN A 369 6.25 -4.45 -17.75
N ALA A 370 5.21 -4.54 -18.57
CA ALA A 370 3.84 -4.74 -18.13
C ALA A 370 3.54 -6.20 -17.73
N ARG A 371 4.29 -7.16 -18.28
CA ARG A 371 4.20 -8.60 -17.95
C ARG A 371 4.91 -8.95 -16.64
#